data_cc220bf142314029f642d92f6caa2fd3
#
_entry.id   cc220bf142314029f642d92f6caa2fd3
#
_cell.length_a   1.000
_cell.length_b   1.000
_cell.length_c   1.000
_cell.angle_alpha   90.00
_cell.angle_beta   90.00
_cell.angle_gamma   90.00
#
_symmetry.space_group_name_H-M   'P 1'
#
loop_
_entity.id
_entity.type
_entity.pdbx_description
1 polymer ?
#
loop_
_entity_poly.entity_id
_entity_poly.type
_entity_poly.pdbx_seq_one_letter_code
_entity_poly.pdbx_strand_id
1 'polypeptide(L)'
;RDRFEGKNFTEVIFQAMHHQFVASALATKIAHEKNPDCKVGCMLTKLTYYPYTCKPEDVLEQQQRMRQIYCYSDTQVHGEYPKYLLQMYKNKGFNIKMTDEDLEIMKKYPVDFISFSYYSSSCVAADTKGLEMSAGNTETAIKNPYNPSSDWGWQIDPIGLRISCVDLYDRYRKPLFIVENGLGAKDTVEEDGSINDDYRIDYLREHIRQMYKSIEEDGVELMGYTTWAPIDLLSNSTNQMSKRYGFIYVDVDDYGNGTYKRSKK
;
A
#
# COMPACT_ATOMS: atom_id res chain seq x y z
N ARG A 1 2.81 24.39 5.96
CA ARG A 1 1.71 24.54 6.95
C ARG A 1 1.06 25.92 6.82
N ASP A 2 1.81 26.98 6.71
CA ASP A 2 1.31 28.37 6.73
C ASP A 2 0.34 28.70 5.59
N ARG A 3 0.42 28.01 4.44
CA ARG A 3 -0.52 28.20 3.29
C ARG A 3 -1.95 27.72 3.58
N PHE A 4 -2.17 26.99 4.65
CA PHE A 4 -3.47 26.39 5.00
C PHE A 4 -3.97 26.84 6.37
N GLU A 5 -3.40 27.90 6.92
CA GLU A 5 -3.84 28.50 8.16
C GLU A 5 -5.32 28.90 8.07
N GLY A 6 -6.10 28.51 9.06
CA GLY A 6 -7.55 28.72 9.09
C GLY A 6 -8.39 27.76 8.22
N LYS A 7 -7.77 26.81 7.50
CA LYS A 7 -8.49 25.78 6.72
C LYS A 7 -8.58 24.46 7.45
N ASN A 8 -9.64 23.70 7.20
CA ASN A 8 -9.71 22.32 7.61
C ASN A 8 -8.68 21.48 6.81
N PHE A 9 -7.61 21.04 7.46
CA PHE A 9 -6.51 20.34 6.80
C PHE A 9 -6.96 19.05 6.11
N THR A 10 -7.91 18.33 6.72
CA THR A 10 -8.46 17.09 6.13
C THR A 10 -9.22 17.39 4.83
N GLU A 11 -10.02 18.45 4.79
CA GLU A 11 -10.70 18.88 3.56
C GLU A 11 -9.69 19.25 2.46
N VAL A 12 -8.60 19.92 2.82
CA VAL A 12 -7.52 20.26 1.87
C VAL A 12 -6.87 18.99 1.30
N ILE A 13 -6.65 17.96 2.11
CA ILE A 13 -6.13 16.66 1.63
C ILE A 13 -7.11 16.04 0.63
N PHE A 14 -8.40 16.01 0.89
CA PHE A 14 -9.38 15.46 -0.04
C PHE A 14 -9.52 16.30 -1.31
N GLN A 15 -9.36 17.63 -1.23
CA GLN A 15 -9.29 18.46 -2.43
C GLN A 15 -8.04 18.13 -3.27
N ALA A 16 -6.89 17.95 -2.64
CA ALA A 16 -5.67 17.54 -3.34
C ALA A 16 -5.82 16.15 -3.98
N MET A 17 -6.47 15.22 -3.27
CA MET A 17 -6.80 13.89 -3.80
C MET A 17 -7.67 13.97 -5.06
N HIS A 18 -8.67 14.87 -5.07
CA HIS A 18 -9.48 15.11 -6.28
C HIS A 18 -8.62 15.51 -7.47
N HIS A 19 -7.69 16.46 -7.27
CA HIS A 19 -6.78 16.88 -8.34
C HIS A 19 -5.87 15.75 -8.84
N GLN A 20 -5.46 14.83 -7.95
CA GLN A 20 -4.70 13.66 -8.33
C GLN A 20 -5.53 12.69 -9.19
N PHE A 21 -6.81 12.50 -8.91
CA PHE A 21 -7.70 11.68 -9.73
C PHE A 21 -7.88 12.26 -11.13
N VAL A 22 -8.10 13.57 -11.22
CA VAL A 22 -8.18 14.27 -12.52
C VAL A 22 -6.85 14.14 -13.30
N ALA A 23 -5.72 14.34 -12.62
CA ALA A 23 -4.40 14.20 -13.24
C ALA A 23 -4.15 12.75 -13.74
N SER A 24 -4.59 11.74 -12.97
CA SER A 24 -4.54 10.34 -13.38
C SER A 24 -5.34 10.08 -14.65
N ALA A 25 -6.58 10.58 -14.72
CA ALA A 25 -7.43 10.45 -15.90
C ALA A 25 -6.85 11.17 -17.12
N LEU A 26 -6.29 12.36 -16.95
CA LEU A 26 -5.61 13.10 -18.02
C LEU A 26 -4.36 12.35 -18.52
N ALA A 27 -3.58 11.76 -17.61
CA ALA A 27 -2.41 10.95 -17.98
C ALA A 27 -2.84 9.71 -18.77
N THR A 28 -3.89 9.01 -18.34
CA THR A 28 -4.48 7.86 -19.05
C THR A 28 -4.94 8.25 -20.45
N LYS A 29 -5.65 9.38 -20.56
CA LYS A 29 -6.06 9.95 -21.86
C LYS A 29 -4.87 10.13 -22.79
N ILE A 30 -3.84 10.83 -22.34
CA ILE A 30 -2.66 11.13 -23.15
C ILE A 30 -1.94 9.84 -23.57
N ALA A 31 -1.80 8.88 -22.65
CA ALA A 31 -1.18 7.59 -22.95
C ALA A 31 -1.93 6.86 -24.07
N HIS A 32 -3.24 6.73 -23.96
CA HIS A 32 -4.07 6.05 -24.97
C HIS A 32 -4.13 6.80 -26.30
N GLU A 33 -4.11 8.13 -26.29
CA GLU A 33 -4.02 8.94 -27.53
C GLU A 33 -2.69 8.77 -28.26
N LYS A 34 -1.60 8.56 -27.51
CA LYS A 34 -0.26 8.35 -28.08
C LYS A 34 -0.02 6.91 -28.51
N ASN A 35 -0.51 5.97 -27.74
CA ASN A 35 -0.43 4.54 -28.01
C ASN A 35 -1.68 3.84 -27.47
N PRO A 36 -2.64 3.48 -28.33
CA PRO A 36 -3.89 2.82 -27.92
C PRO A 36 -3.67 1.47 -27.21
N ASP A 37 -2.54 0.80 -27.43
CA ASP A 37 -2.20 -0.47 -26.79
C ASP A 37 -1.56 -0.30 -25.41
N CYS A 38 -1.22 0.95 -25.03
CA CYS A 38 -0.65 1.26 -23.73
C CYS A 38 -1.66 0.98 -22.61
N LYS A 39 -1.18 0.41 -21.51
CA LYS A 39 -1.97 0.19 -20.30
C LYS A 39 -1.49 1.10 -19.18
N VAL A 40 -2.43 1.77 -18.53
CA VAL A 40 -2.18 2.68 -17.42
C VAL A 40 -2.85 2.14 -16.16
N GLY A 41 -2.07 1.99 -15.08
CA GLY A 41 -2.57 1.53 -13.78
C GLY A 41 -2.55 2.63 -12.74
N CYS A 42 -3.37 2.46 -11.69
CA CYS A 42 -3.20 3.20 -10.45
C CYS A 42 -2.25 2.47 -9.51
N MET A 43 -1.64 3.20 -8.55
CA MET A 43 -0.85 2.62 -7.48
C MET A 43 -1.55 2.82 -6.15
N LEU A 44 -1.74 1.74 -5.41
CA LEU A 44 -2.43 1.70 -4.13
C LEU A 44 -1.51 1.16 -3.04
N THR A 45 -1.35 1.86 -1.92
CA THR A 45 -0.81 1.24 -0.71
C THR A 45 -1.89 0.35 -0.10
N LYS A 46 -1.76 -0.96 -0.29
CA LYS A 46 -2.76 -1.93 0.18
C LYS A 46 -2.47 -2.31 1.63
N LEU A 47 -3.09 -1.56 2.53
CA LEU A 47 -3.17 -1.93 3.93
C LEU A 47 -4.34 -2.92 4.10
N THR A 48 -4.05 -4.09 4.64
CA THR A 48 -5.06 -5.12 4.90
C THR A 48 -5.38 -5.15 6.38
N TYR A 49 -6.66 -4.94 6.71
CA TYR A 49 -7.14 -4.96 8.08
C TYR A 49 -8.06 -6.14 8.30
N TYR A 50 -7.86 -6.81 9.44
CA TYR A 50 -8.76 -7.84 9.96
C TYR A 50 -9.60 -7.30 11.10
N PRO A 51 -10.84 -7.76 11.30
CA PRO A 51 -11.53 -7.50 12.55
C PRO A 51 -10.79 -8.23 13.68
N TYR A 52 -10.54 -7.55 14.80
CA TYR A 52 -9.84 -8.17 15.93
C TYR A 52 -10.62 -9.34 16.54
N THR A 53 -11.94 -9.24 16.51
CA THR A 53 -12.85 -10.34 16.90
C THR A 53 -13.97 -10.52 15.87
N CYS A 54 -14.74 -11.59 16.00
CA CYS A 54 -15.95 -11.81 15.20
C CYS A 54 -17.17 -10.99 15.66
N LYS A 55 -17.02 -10.04 16.58
CA LYS A 55 -18.13 -9.14 16.96
C LYS A 55 -18.56 -8.31 15.75
N PRO A 56 -19.89 -8.17 15.52
CA PRO A 56 -20.39 -7.40 14.38
C PRO A 56 -19.84 -5.98 14.31
N GLU A 57 -19.60 -5.33 15.45
CA GLU A 57 -19.03 -3.98 15.54
C GLU A 57 -17.58 -3.94 15.05
N ASP A 58 -16.75 -4.93 15.37
CA ASP A 58 -15.37 -5.04 14.88
C ASP A 58 -15.34 -5.31 13.37
N VAL A 59 -16.25 -6.16 12.88
CA VAL A 59 -16.39 -6.43 11.43
C VAL A 59 -16.82 -5.17 10.69
N LEU A 60 -17.75 -4.39 11.26
CA LEU A 60 -18.17 -3.11 10.67
C LEU A 60 -17.02 -2.10 10.64
N GLU A 61 -16.22 -2.00 11.72
CA GLU A 61 -15.04 -1.13 11.78
C GLU A 61 -14.03 -1.54 10.70
N GLN A 62 -13.79 -2.83 10.52
CA GLN A 62 -12.91 -3.35 9.47
C GLN A 62 -13.39 -2.92 8.07
N GLN A 63 -14.69 -3.06 7.79
CA GLN A 63 -15.25 -2.63 6.51
C GLN A 63 -15.11 -1.12 6.29
N GLN A 64 -15.31 -0.31 7.33
CA GLN A 64 -15.17 1.14 7.25
C GLN A 64 -13.69 1.53 7.03
N ARG A 65 -12.77 0.85 7.68
CA ARG A 65 -11.34 1.06 7.50
C ARG A 65 -10.89 0.69 6.08
N MET A 66 -11.36 -0.44 5.56
CA MET A 66 -11.06 -0.84 4.19
C MET A 66 -11.62 0.14 3.14
N ARG A 67 -12.76 0.78 3.38
CA ARG A 67 -13.28 1.86 2.51
C ARG A 67 -12.34 3.06 2.42
N GLN A 68 -11.60 3.37 3.47
CA GLN A 68 -10.59 4.45 3.44
C GLN A 68 -9.42 4.09 2.52
N ILE A 69 -9.10 2.81 2.38
CA ILE A 69 -8.10 2.32 1.44
C ILE A 69 -8.66 2.27 0.03
N TYR A 70 -9.83 1.66 -0.15
CA TYR A 70 -10.43 1.46 -1.46
C TYR A 70 -10.93 2.73 -2.14
N CYS A 71 -11.16 3.83 -1.41
CA CYS A 71 -11.69 5.06 -2.02
C CYS A 71 -10.79 5.58 -3.17
N TYR A 72 -9.49 5.32 -3.11
CA TYR A 72 -8.55 5.69 -4.18
C TYR A 72 -8.76 4.84 -5.44
N SER A 73 -8.70 3.53 -5.29
CA SER A 73 -8.87 2.60 -6.41
C SER A 73 -10.31 2.56 -6.91
N ASP A 74 -11.33 2.64 -6.04
CA ASP A 74 -12.73 2.74 -6.46
C ASP A 74 -12.92 3.92 -7.42
N THR A 75 -12.38 5.08 -7.07
CA THR A 75 -12.54 6.29 -7.90
C THR A 75 -11.79 6.15 -9.23
N GLN A 76 -10.55 5.65 -9.23
CA GLN A 76 -9.74 5.57 -10.44
C GLN A 76 -10.19 4.45 -11.38
N VAL A 77 -10.73 3.34 -10.84
CA VAL A 77 -11.19 2.20 -11.64
C VAL A 77 -12.57 2.45 -12.24
N HIS A 78 -13.48 3.06 -11.48
CA HIS A 78 -14.83 3.33 -11.96
C HIS A 78 -14.97 4.70 -12.64
N GLY A 79 -13.98 5.57 -12.50
CA GLY A 79 -14.01 6.93 -13.03
C GLY A 79 -15.03 7.83 -12.34
N GLU A 80 -15.54 7.41 -11.17
CA GLU A 80 -16.53 8.15 -10.40
C GLU A 80 -16.34 7.93 -8.89
N TYR A 81 -16.80 8.90 -8.11
CA TYR A 81 -16.70 8.81 -6.66
C TYR A 81 -17.63 7.74 -6.08
N PRO A 82 -17.14 6.85 -5.20
CA PRO A 82 -18.02 5.92 -4.52
C PRO A 82 -18.96 6.68 -3.56
N LYS A 83 -20.22 6.23 -3.47
CA LYS A 83 -21.26 6.88 -2.68
C LYS A 83 -20.89 7.07 -1.21
N TYR A 84 -20.16 6.12 -0.62
CA TYR A 84 -19.72 6.22 0.78
C TYR A 84 -18.74 7.38 1.00
N LEU A 85 -17.90 7.72 0.00
CA LEU A 85 -16.96 8.83 0.08
C LEU A 85 -17.72 10.18 -0.02
N LEU A 86 -18.66 10.30 -0.95
CA LEU A 86 -19.51 11.48 -1.06
C LEU A 86 -20.37 11.68 0.19
N GLN A 87 -20.89 10.59 0.77
CA GLN A 87 -21.63 10.65 2.03
C GLN A 87 -20.75 11.11 3.19
N MET A 88 -19.48 10.65 3.23
CA MET A 88 -18.53 11.11 4.23
C MET A 88 -18.24 12.61 4.07
N TYR A 89 -18.03 13.12 2.85
CA TYR A 89 -17.86 14.55 2.61
C TYR A 89 -19.06 15.35 3.15
N LYS A 90 -20.27 14.90 2.82
CA LYS A 90 -21.50 15.53 3.32
C LYS A 90 -21.57 15.53 4.85
N ASN A 91 -21.30 14.40 5.49
CA ASN A 91 -21.35 14.26 6.96
C ASN A 91 -20.31 15.11 7.68
N LYS A 92 -19.14 15.33 7.04
CA LYS A 92 -18.05 16.17 7.56
C LYS A 92 -18.20 17.65 7.20
N GLY A 93 -19.16 18.00 6.35
CA GLY A 93 -19.34 19.36 5.85
C GLY A 93 -18.22 19.80 4.90
N PHE A 94 -17.53 18.86 4.24
CA PHE A 94 -16.47 19.16 3.29
C PHE A 94 -17.08 19.62 1.96
N ASN A 95 -16.55 20.71 1.42
CA ASN A 95 -16.94 21.27 0.14
C ASN A 95 -15.81 21.10 -0.89
N ILE A 96 -15.65 19.87 -1.38
CA ILE A 96 -14.66 19.54 -2.40
C ILE A 96 -15.12 20.13 -3.73
N LYS A 97 -14.32 21.01 -4.28
CA LYS A 97 -14.60 21.64 -5.59
C LYS A 97 -14.29 20.65 -6.69
N MET A 98 -15.30 20.28 -7.44
CA MET A 98 -15.27 19.37 -8.59
C MET A 98 -16.04 20.03 -9.71
N THR A 99 -15.43 20.21 -10.87
CA THR A 99 -16.14 20.70 -12.05
C THR A 99 -16.78 19.55 -12.81
N ASP A 100 -17.79 19.84 -13.64
CA ASP A 100 -18.38 18.83 -14.52
C ASP A 100 -17.34 18.26 -15.48
N GLU A 101 -16.39 19.08 -15.96
CA GLU A 101 -15.29 18.67 -16.81
C GLU A 101 -14.34 17.68 -16.11
N ASP A 102 -14.05 17.89 -14.82
CA ASP A 102 -13.26 16.95 -14.01
C ASP A 102 -13.95 15.59 -13.91
N LEU A 103 -15.25 15.59 -13.65
CA LEU A 103 -16.04 14.36 -13.51
C LEU A 103 -16.16 13.62 -14.85
N GLU A 104 -16.36 14.34 -15.95
CA GLU A 104 -16.41 13.75 -17.29
C GLU A 104 -15.07 13.12 -17.72
N ILE A 105 -13.95 13.80 -17.48
CA ILE A 105 -12.63 13.26 -17.84
C ILE A 105 -12.30 12.00 -17.02
N MET A 106 -12.61 12.01 -15.72
CA MET A 106 -12.43 10.84 -14.87
C MET A 106 -13.25 9.65 -15.36
N LYS A 107 -14.53 9.88 -15.66
CA LYS A 107 -15.43 8.84 -16.16
C LYS A 107 -15.00 8.24 -17.49
N LYS A 108 -14.42 9.06 -18.37
CA LYS A 108 -14.02 8.65 -19.72
C LYS A 108 -12.70 7.90 -19.77
N TYR A 109 -11.80 8.16 -18.81
CA TYR A 109 -10.44 7.62 -18.81
C TYR A 109 -10.06 6.97 -17.47
N PRO A 110 -10.78 5.91 -17.05
CA PRO A 110 -10.40 5.12 -15.89
C PRO A 110 -9.12 4.33 -16.20
N VAL A 111 -8.48 3.83 -15.14
CA VAL A 111 -7.26 3.02 -15.26
C VAL A 111 -7.55 1.63 -15.83
N ASP A 112 -6.56 1.04 -16.53
CA ASP A 112 -6.67 -0.28 -17.16
C ASP A 112 -6.40 -1.44 -16.19
N PHE A 113 -5.51 -1.25 -15.22
CA PHE A 113 -5.12 -2.25 -14.23
C PHE A 113 -4.88 -1.60 -12.86
N ILE A 114 -4.71 -2.42 -11.84
CA ILE A 114 -4.43 -1.95 -10.49
C ILE A 114 -3.05 -2.43 -10.08
N SER A 115 -2.17 -1.51 -9.71
CA SER A 115 -0.95 -1.87 -9.02
C SER A 115 -1.04 -1.51 -7.54
N PHE A 116 -0.34 -2.29 -6.71
CA PHE A 116 -0.34 -2.05 -5.28
C PHE A 116 0.96 -2.47 -4.61
N SER A 117 1.25 -1.81 -3.49
CA SER A 117 2.27 -2.24 -2.55
C SER A 117 1.64 -3.03 -1.40
N TYR A 118 2.32 -4.09 -0.95
CA TYR A 118 1.95 -4.86 0.21
C TYR A 118 3.17 -5.15 1.09
N TYR A 119 3.08 -4.84 2.38
CA TYR A 119 4.15 -5.10 3.34
C TYR A 119 3.68 -5.82 4.59
N SER A 120 2.47 -5.52 5.05
CA SER A 120 1.94 -6.01 6.32
C SER A 120 0.42 -5.93 6.37
N SER A 121 -0.15 -6.60 7.36
CA SER A 121 -1.54 -6.48 7.78
C SER A 121 -1.63 -6.04 9.25
N SER A 122 -2.81 -5.68 9.69
CA SER A 122 -3.08 -5.32 11.09
C SER A 122 -4.53 -5.66 11.46
N CYS A 123 -4.89 -5.52 12.72
CA CYS A 123 -6.28 -5.63 13.16
C CYS A 123 -6.88 -4.27 13.48
N VAL A 124 -8.21 -4.21 13.47
CA VAL A 124 -9.02 -3.09 13.95
C VAL A 124 -10.16 -3.60 14.83
N ALA A 125 -10.61 -2.79 15.77
CA ALA A 125 -11.76 -3.07 16.63
C ALA A 125 -12.55 -1.79 16.90
N ALA A 126 -13.83 -1.93 17.19
CA ALA A 126 -14.69 -0.80 17.56
C ALA A 126 -14.31 -0.19 18.92
N ASP A 127 -13.77 -1.02 19.82
CA ASP A 127 -13.16 -0.57 21.09
C ASP A 127 -11.73 -1.08 21.16
N THR A 128 -10.79 -0.15 21.26
CA THR A 128 -9.34 -0.44 21.30
C THR A 128 -8.77 -0.45 22.73
N LYS A 129 -9.61 -0.24 23.75
CA LYS A 129 -9.16 -0.13 25.14
C LYS A 129 -8.49 -1.42 25.62
N GLY A 130 -7.25 -1.31 26.05
CA GLY A 130 -6.46 -2.43 26.59
C GLY A 130 -5.88 -3.37 25.52
N LEU A 131 -6.02 -3.05 24.25
CA LEU A 131 -5.42 -3.82 23.16
C LEU A 131 -4.02 -3.32 22.82
N GLU A 132 -3.12 -4.24 22.47
CA GLU A 132 -1.76 -3.93 22.02
C GLU A 132 -1.81 -3.34 20.60
N MET A 133 -1.26 -2.14 20.46
CA MET A 133 -1.20 -1.48 19.15
C MET A 133 -0.01 -2.00 18.34
N SER A 134 -0.20 -2.15 17.03
CA SER A 134 0.90 -2.44 16.12
C SER A 134 1.73 -1.18 15.88
N ALA A 135 3.01 -1.36 15.58
CA ALA A 135 3.84 -0.29 15.05
C ALA A 135 3.73 -0.25 13.52
N GLY A 136 3.79 0.94 12.95
CA GLY A 136 3.78 1.13 11.51
C GLY A 136 4.16 2.56 11.15
N ASN A 137 4.56 2.76 9.90
CA ASN A 137 5.00 4.08 9.44
C ASN A 137 3.86 5.03 9.10
N THR A 138 2.74 4.48 8.69
CA THR A 138 1.61 5.25 8.15
C THR A 138 0.46 5.35 9.12
N GLU A 139 0.24 4.32 9.93
CA GLU A 139 -0.89 4.25 10.83
C GLU A 139 -0.62 3.27 11.96
N THR A 140 -1.06 3.62 13.16
CA THR A 140 -1.13 2.68 14.27
C THR A 140 -2.46 1.92 14.21
N ALA A 141 -2.41 0.61 14.34
CA ALA A 141 -3.56 -0.27 14.40
C ALA A 141 -3.34 -1.33 15.48
N ILE A 142 -4.29 -2.21 15.68
CA ILE A 142 -4.17 -3.27 16.68
C ILE A 142 -3.26 -4.37 16.13
N LYS A 143 -2.34 -4.83 16.96
CA LYS A 143 -1.47 -5.97 16.62
C LYS A 143 -2.30 -7.24 16.48
N ASN A 144 -2.11 -7.95 15.39
CA ASN A 144 -2.67 -9.27 15.21
C ASN A 144 -1.88 -10.27 16.09
N PRO A 145 -2.50 -10.92 17.07
CA PRO A 145 -1.79 -11.82 17.99
C PRO A 145 -1.22 -13.08 17.32
N TYR A 146 -1.63 -13.37 16.09
CA TYR A 146 -1.22 -14.56 15.33
C TYR A 146 -0.04 -14.34 14.38
N ASN A 147 0.35 -13.08 14.15
CA ASN A 147 1.41 -12.75 13.20
C ASN A 147 2.68 -12.30 13.92
N PRO A 148 3.86 -12.81 13.51
CA PRO A 148 5.14 -12.26 13.96
C PRO A 148 5.34 -10.85 13.40
N SER A 149 6.28 -10.11 13.99
CA SER A 149 6.62 -8.76 13.56
C SER A 149 8.09 -8.65 13.21
N SER A 150 8.41 -7.76 12.26
CA SER A 150 9.79 -7.34 11.96
C SER A 150 10.36 -6.46 13.08
N ASP A 151 11.64 -6.10 12.98
CA ASP A 151 12.32 -5.17 13.91
C ASP A 151 11.63 -3.81 14.04
N TRP A 152 10.89 -3.38 13.03
CA TRP A 152 10.10 -2.14 13.03
C TRP A 152 8.64 -2.34 13.38
N GLY A 153 8.27 -3.52 13.90
CA GLY A 153 6.91 -3.83 14.33
C GLY A 153 5.91 -4.08 13.19
N TRP A 154 6.37 -4.18 11.95
CA TRP A 154 5.50 -4.54 10.83
C TRP A 154 5.21 -6.04 10.87
N GLN A 155 3.92 -6.36 10.87
CA GLN A 155 3.51 -7.75 10.97
C GLN A 155 3.72 -8.50 9.66
N ILE A 156 4.37 -9.65 9.74
CA ILE A 156 4.69 -10.51 8.61
C ILE A 156 3.48 -11.40 8.35
N ASP A 157 2.81 -11.19 7.22
CA ASP A 157 1.58 -11.90 6.87
C ASP A 157 1.54 -12.25 5.37
N PRO A 158 2.10 -13.39 5.00
CA PRO A 158 2.05 -13.85 3.60
C PRO A 158 0.62 -14.11 3.10
N ILE A 159 -0.28 -14.62 3.96
CA ILE A 159 -1.69 -14.87 3.60
C ILE A 159 -2.40 -13.55 3.32
N GLY A 160 -2.06 -12.48 4.01
CA GLY A 160 -2.58 -11.15 3.76
C GLY A 160 -2.28 -10.62 2.36
N LEU A 161 -1.16 -11.03 1.74
CA LEU A 161 -0.89 -10.74 0.33
C LEU A 161 -1.90 -11.46 -0.58
N ARG A 162 -2.16 -12.77 -0.36
CA ARG A 162 -3.18 -13.52 -1.11
C ARG A 162 -4.56 -12.89 -0.96
N ILE A 163 -4.96 -12.57 0.28
CA ILE A 163 -6.22 -11.87 0.58
C ILE A 163 -6.29 -10.55 -0.18
N SER A 164 -5.19 -9.79 -0.21
CA SER A 164 -5.14 -8.51 -0.94
C SER A 164 -5.35 -8.69 -2.44
N CYS A 165 -4.75 -9.72 -3.04
CA CYS A 165 -4.95 -10.06 -4.45
C CYS A 165 -6.41 -10.44 -4.73
N VAL A 166 -6.98 -11.33 -3.93
CA VAL A 166 -8.39 -11.78 -4.08
C VAL A 166 -9.36 -10.60 -3.91
N ASP A 167 -9.22 -9.82 -2.84
CA ASP A 167 -10.06 -8.66 -2.57
C ASP A 167 -10.08 -7.66 -3.74
N LEU A 168 -8.90 -7.32 -4.26
CA LEU A 168 -8.78 -6.35 -5.35
C LEU A 168 -9.33 -6.92 -6.65
N TYR A 169 -9.01 -8.19 -6.96
CA TYR A 169 -9.47 -8.81 -8.19
C TYR A 169 -10.99 -9.03 -8.18
N ASP A 170 -11.56 -9.54 -7.10
CA ASP A 170 -13.01 -9.73 -6.97
C ASP A 170 -13.79 -8.41 -7.00
N ARG A 171 -13.20 -7.35 -6.46
CA ARG A 171 -13.82 -6.03 -6.43
C ARG A 171 -13.84 -5.37 -7.80
N TYR A 172 -12.78 -5.49 -8.58
CA TYR A 172 -12.57 -4.67 -9.78
C TYR A 172 -12.56 -5.44 -11.10
N ARG A 173 -12.28 -6.74 -11.07
CA ARG A 173 -12.14 -7.58 -12.27
C ARG A 173 -11.18 -6.98 -13.29
N LYS A 174 -10.08 -6.39 -12.82
CA LYS A 174 -8.99 -5.85 -13.62
C LYS A 174 -7.69 -6.56 -13.26
N PRO A 175 -6.75 -6.68 -14.22
CA PRO A 175 -5.44 -7.25 -13.94
C PRO A 175 -4.75 -6.51 -12.77
N LEU A 176 -3.98 -7.25 -11.98
CA LEU A 176 -3.24 -6.73 -10.84
C LEU A 176 -1.75 -6.73 -11.10
N PHE A 177 -1.03 -5.80 -10.46
CA PHE A 177 0.43 -5.79 -10.43
C PHE A 177 0.91 -5.48 -9.01
N ILE A 178 1.67 -6.38 -8.40
CA ILE A 178 2.32 -6.12 -7.12
C ILE A 178 3.62 -5.35 -7.42
N VAL A 179 3.59 -4.03 -7.23
CA VAL A 179 4.73 -3.16 -7.56
C VAL A 179 5.74 -3.01 -6.43
N GLU A 180 5.35 -3.34 -5.20
CA GLU A 180 6.24 -3.34 -4.05
C GLU A 180 5.86 -4.43 -3.06
N ASN A 181 6.86 -5.18 -2.63
CA ASN A 181 6.81 -6.10 -1.49
C ASN A 181 8.24 -6.31 -0.96
N GLY A 182 8.43 -6.43 0.33
CA GLY A 182 9.75 -6.64 0.91
C GLY A 182 9.76 -6.53 2.43
N LEU A 183 10.86 -6.97 3.02
CA LEU A 183 11.09 -6.95 4.46
C LEU A 183 12.20 -5.96 4.79
N GLY A 184 11.87 -4.91 5.54
CA GLY A 184 12.87 -4.06 6.18
C GLY A 184 13.40 -4.74 7.43
N ALA A 185 14.71 -5.03 7.46
CA ALA A 185 15.38 -5.71 8.56
C ALA A 185 16.76 -5.12 8.82
N LYS A 186 17.30 -5.39 10.01
CA LYS A 186 18.71 -5.11 10.33
C LYS A 186 19.56 -6.25 9.83
N ASP A 187 20.53 -5.92 8.98
CA ASP A 187 21.48 -6.90 8.52
C ASP A 187 22.73 -6.90 9.42
N THR A 188 23.30 -8.07 9.62
CA THR A 188 24.59 -8.25 10.30
C THR A 188 25.62 -8.60 9.26
N VAL A 189 26.73 -7.85 9.24
CA VAL A 189 27.92 -8.20 8.46
C VAL A 189 28.78 -9.11 9.32
N GLU A 190 29.00 -10.33 8.89
CA GLU A 190 29.81 -11.33 9.58
C GLU A 190 31.30 -10.99 9.49
N GLU A 191 32.15 -11.66 10.28
CA GLU A 191 33.61 -11.45 10.29
C GLU A 191 34.27 -11.66 8.93
N ASP A 192 33.72 -12.57 8.12
CA ASP A 192 34.21 -12.86 6.76
C ASP A 192 33.65 -11.92 5.70
N GLY A 193 32.80 -10.94 6.12
CA GLY A 193 32.13 -9.98 5.24
C GLY A 193 30.86 -10.51 4.56
N SER A 194 30.44 -11.74 4.87
CA SER A 194 29.15 -12.27 4.40
C SER A 194 27.96 -11.65 5.16
N ILE A 195 26.79 -11.78 4.58
CA ILE A 195 25.54 -11.36 5.20
C ILE A 195 24.53 -12.48 4.99
N ASN A 196 24.09 -13.07 6.11
CA ASN A 196 23.12 -14.15 6.11
C ASN A 196 21.72 -13.56 6.31
N ASP A 197 20.96 -13.44 5.24
CA ASP A 197 19.63 -12.85 5.27
C ASP A 197 18.48 -13.87 5.03
N ASP A 198 18.63 -15.08 5.57
CA ASP A 198 17.64 -16.17 5.49
C ASP A 198 16.22 -15.70 5.88
N TYR A 199 16.11 -14.79 6.85
CA TYR A 199 14.84 -14.18 7.26
C TYR A 199 14.17 -13.40 6.10
N ARG A 200 14.95 -12.78 5.20
CA ARG A 200 14.41 -12.09 4.01
C ARG A 200 14.04 -13.08 2.92
N ILE A 201 14.85 -14.12 2.75
CA ILE A 201 14.57 -15.24 1.83
C ILE A 201 13.26 -15.92 2.23
N ASP A 202 13.09 -16.24 3.51
CA ASP A 202 11.87 -16.88 4.03
C ASP A 202 10.64 -15.98 3.87
N TYR A 203 10.77 -14.69 4.18
CA TYR A 203 9.70 -13.72 3.95
C TYR A 203 9.24 -13.72 2.50
N LEU A 204 10.17 -13.58 1.56
CA LEU A 204 9.85 -13.54 0.12
C LEU A 204 9.30 -14.88 -0.36
N ARG A 205 9.89 -16.01 0.05
CA ARG A 205 9.42 -17.34 -0.32
C ARG A 205 7.96 -17.55 0.06
N GLU A 206 7.58 -17.20 1.29
CA GLU A 206 6.21 -17.39 1.75
C GLU A 206 5.23 -16.42 1.07
N HIS A 207 5.62 -15.17 0.83
CA HIS A 207 4.78 -14.22 0.10
C HIS A 207 4.61 -14.63 -1.38
N ILE A 208 5.67 -15.06 -2.05
CA ILE A 208 5.62 -15.58 -3.44
C ILE A 208 4.75 -16.84 -3.51
N ARG A 209 4.83 -17.72 -2.51
CA ARG A 209 3.95 -18.92 -2.44
C ARG A 209 2.48 -18.53 -2.35
N GLN A 210 2.13 -17.55 -1.55
CA GLN A 210 0.74 -17.08 -1.43
C GLN A 210 0.29 -16.30 -2.68
N MET A 211 1.16 -15.55 -3.28
CA MET A 211 0.92 -14.92 -4.58
C MET A 211 0.63 -15.98 -5.67
N TYR A 212 1.45 -17.04 -5.75
CA TYR A 212 1.23 -18.15 -6.68
C TYR A 212 -0.14 -18.80 -6.46
N LYS A 213 -0.53 -19.02 -5.20
CA LYS A 213 -1.85 -19.56 -4.85
C LYS A 213 -3.00 -18.65 -5.29
N SER A 214 -2.83 -17.34 -5.19
CA SER A 214 -3.87 -16.42 -5.66
C SER A 214 -4.14 -16.56 -7.17
N ILE A 215 -3.13 -16.93 -7.95
CA ILE A 215 -3.28 -17.21 -9.37
C ILE A 215 -3.93 -18.58 -9.61
N GLU A 216 -3.33 -19.64 -9.05
CA GLU A 216 -3.70 -21.02 -9.37
C GLU A 216 -4.98 -21.51 -8.69
N GLU A 217 -5.22 -21.06 -7.44
CA GLU A 217 -6.36 -21.53 -6.67
C GLU A 217 -7.54 -20.54 -6.70
N ASP A 218 -7.25 -19.21 -6.77
CA ASP A 218 -8.28 -18.18 -6.68
C ASP A 218 -8.58 -17.51 -8.05
N GLY A 219 -7.81 -17.83 -9.09
CA GLY A 219 -8.04 -17.33 -10.45
C GLY A 219 -7.74 -15.83 -10.63
N VAL A 220 -6.86 -15.25 -9.82
CA VAL A 220 -6.47 -13.85 -9.92
C VAL A 220 -5.61 -13.64 -11.17
N GLU A 221 -5.95 -12.64 -11.98
CA GLU A 221 -5.12 -12.20 -13.10
C GLU A 221 -4.02 -11.26 -12.61
N LEU A 222 -2.82 -11.81 -12.39
CA LEU A 222 -1.65 -11.08 -11.93
C LEU A 222 -0.64 -10.90 -13.07
N MET A 223 -0.38 -9.65 -13.47
CA MET A 223 0.52 -9.30 -14.58
C MET A 223 2.00 -9.37 -14.19
N GLY A 224 2.31 -9.11 -12.92
CA GLY A 224 3.70 -9.04 -12.49
C GLY A 224 3.86 -8.80 -10.99
N TYR A 225 5.12 -8.95 -10.57
CA TYR A 225 5.56 -8.75 -9.20
C TYR A 225 6.96 -8.12 -9.20
N THR A 226 7.14 -7.10 -8.38
CA THR A 226 8.44 -6.50 -8.10
C THR A 226 8.65 -6.37 -6.61
N THR A 227 9.88 -6.56 -6.19
CA THR A 227 10.29 -6.32 -4.81
C THR A 227 10.62 -4.85 -4.60
N TRP A 228 10.45 -4.39 -3.37
CA TRP A 228 10.94 -3.07 -2.98
C TRP A 228 12.44 -3.13 -2.75
N ALA A 229 13.18 -2.22 -3.44
CA ALA A 229 14.59 -1.96 -3.26
C ALA A 229 15.51 -3.18 -3.47
N PRO A 230 15.95 -3.48 -4.70
CA PRO A 230 16.95 -4.53 -4.95
C PRO A 230 18.32 -4.20 -4.34
N ILE A 231 18.63 -2.92 -4.14
CA ILE A 231 19.83 -2.40 -3.49
C ILE A 231 19.40 -1.63 -2.24
N ASP A 232 20.14 -1.77 -1.15
CA ASP A 232 19.86 -0.99 0.07
C ASP A 232 19.79 0.51 -0.22
N LEU A 233 18.79 1.14 0.35
CA LEU A 233 18.52 2.56 0.20
C LEU A 233 18.07 3.16 1.52
N LEU A 234 18.09 4.47 1.61
CA LEU A 234 17.55 5.21 2.74
C LEU A 234 16.04 4.98 2.83
N SER A 235 15.58 4.42 3.94
CA SER A 235 14.15 4.21 4.17
C SER A 235 13.41 5.55 4.19
N ASN A 236 12.47 5.74 3.28
CA ASN A 236 11.70 6.98 3.17
C ASN A 236 10.88 7.31 4.42
N SER A 237 10.41 6.28 5.13
CA SER A 237 9.52 6.45 6.28
C SER A 237 10.24 6.71 7.59
N THR A 238 11.47 6.22 7.77
CA THR A 238 12.25 6.34 9.00
C THR A 238 13.51 7.16 8.84
N ASN A 239 13.92 7.49 7.61
CA ASN A 239 15.19 8.14 7.27
C ASN A 239 16.41 7.36 7.80
N GLN A 240 16.34 6.01 7.72
CA GLN A 240 17.36 5.11 8.23
C GLN A 240 17.91 4.21 7.12
N MET A 241 19.23 4.10 7.04
CA MET A 241 19.91 3.09 6.23
C MET A 241 19.89 1.71 6.89
N SER A 242 19.85 1.65 8.20
CA SER A 242 19.79 0.41 8.97
C SER A 242 18.49 -0.39 8.72
N LYS A 243 17.44 0.25 8.20
CA LYS A 243 16.23 -0.43 7.74
C LYS A 243 16.41 -0.93 6.31
N ARG A 244 17.08 -2.05 6.17
CA ARG A 244 17.54 -2.60 4.90
C ARG A 244 16.51 -3.50 4.25
N TYR A 245 16.28 -3.30 2.97
CA TYR A 245 15.35 -4.09 2.15
C TYR A 245 16.06 -4.85 1.04
N GLY A 246 17.23 -4.36 0.62
CA GLY A 246 17.91 -4.80 -0.59
C GLY A 246 18.48 -6.22 -0.52
N PHE A 247 18.72 -6.78 -1.68
CA PHE A 247 19.53 -8.01 -1.89
C PHE A 247 21.01 -7.68 -2.05
N ILE A 248 21.30 -6.41 -2.25
CA ILE A 248 22.64 -5.87 -2.34
C ILE A 248 22.84 -4.91 -1.18
N TYR A 249 23.76 -5.24 -0.31
CA TYR A 249 24.15 -4.42 0.82
C TYR A 249 24.93 -3.20 0.36
N VAL A 250 24.70 -2.08 1.02
CA VAL A 250 25.49 -0.86 0.86
C VAL A 250 26.12 -0.49 2.19
N ASP A 251 27.45 -0.43 2.24
CA ASP A 251 28.20 -0.10 3.44
C ASP A 251 28.09 1.38 3.78
N VAL A 252 27.00 1.73 4.47
CA VAL A 252 26.72 3.05 5.01
C VAL A 252 25.77 2.96 6.20
N ASP A 253 26.01 3.77 7.23
CA ASP A 253 25.16 3.85 8.43
C ASP A 253 24.06 4.92 8.31
N ASP A 254 23.27 5.09 9.37
CA ASP A 254 22.16 6.06 9.42
C ASP A 254 22.64 7.54 9.42
N TYR A 255 23.91 7.79 9.60
CA TYR A 255 24.54 9.11 9.62
C TYR A 255 25.32 9.43 8.34
N GLY A 256 25.36 8.49 7.39
CA GLY A 256 26.10 8.63 6.13
C GLY A 256 27.58 8.24 6.21
N ASN A 257 28.01 7.61 7.32
CA ASN A 257 29.37 7.11 7.43
C ASN A 257 29.46 5.73 6.80
N GLY A 258 30.57 5.44 6.12
CA GLY A 258 30.83 4.17 5.48
C GLY A 258 31.60 4.33 4.18
N THR A 259 31.87 3.23 3.51
CA THR A 259 32.62 3.24 2.25
C THR A 259 31.76 3.29 1.01
N TYR A 260 30.43 3.15 1.16
CA TYR A 260 29.45 3.00 0.07
C TYR A 260 29.72 1.80 -0.86
N LYS A 261 30.59 0.88 -0.48
CA LYS A 261 30.80 -0.37 -1.21
C LYS A 261 29.55 -1.21 -1.21
N ARG A 262 29.34 -1.90 -2.31
CA ARG A 262 28.22 -2.81 -2.51
C ARG A 262 28.70 -4.24 -2.42
N SER A 263 27.97 -5.10 -1.71
CA SER A 263 28.18 -6.54 -1.66
C SER A 263 26.83 -7.25 -1.74
N LYS A 264 26.82 -8.45 -2.31
CA LYS A 264 25.61 -9.29 -2.31
C LYS A 264 25.40 -9.86 -0.90
N LYS A 265 24.17 -10.10 -0.58
CA LYS A 265 23.75 -10.84 0.62
C LYS A 265 23.55 -12.31 0.28
#